data_8ccc0d7613f17e8ebb05d73211667f75
#
_entry.id   8ccc0d7613f17e8ebb05d73211667f75
#
_cell.length_a   1.000
_cell.length_b   1.000
_cell.length_c   1.000
_cell.angle_alpha   90.00
_cell.angle_beta   90.00
_cell.angle_gamma   90.00
#
_symmetry.space_group_name_H-M   'P 1'
#
loop_
_entity.id
_entity.type
_entity.pdbx_description
1 polymer ?
#
loop_
_entity_poly.entity_id
_entity_poly.type
_entity_poly.pdbx_seq_one_letter_code
_entity_poly.pdbx_strand_id
1 'polypeptide(L)'
;MSRLTSFGLLLAALFLATSPVHAAGEPDVRTAQITEAGSNISWGHAIGVIDEPIEQVLPIVVDYANYHHFMPNFTKSKVLAQRGNRAMVYMEVSVAAGTFTLWGQFKLSEAPSEGETRVIEARLLEGNMEAFSASWRLTPVDNGAHTEVDFKLYVDPNMPLPSSVFSRENERAAGNTIRALRSRLAYTAEHS
;
A
#
# COMPACT_ATOMS: atom_id res chain seq x y z
N MET A 1 30.39 80.09 -13.51
CA MET A 1 30.84 78.85 -14.15
C MET A 1 30.65 77.72 -13.17
N SER A 2 29.53 77.04 -13.27
CA SER A 2 29.07 76.06 -12.30
C SER A 2 29.13 74.70 -12.96
N ARG A 3 29.86 73.76 -12.38
CA ARG A 3 29.86 72.36 -12.82
C ARG A 3 29.01 71.50 -11.85
N LEU A 4 27.88 71.03 -12.34
CA LEU A 4 27.05 70.00 -11.66
C LEU A 4 27.71 68.61 -11.91
N THR A 5 28.04 67.95 -10.85
CA THR A 5 28.41 66.53 -10.84
C THR A 5 27.17 65.71 -10.48
N SER A 6 26.63 64.95 -11.46
CA SER A 6 25.57 63.99 -11.25
C SER A 6 26.12 62.74 -10.56
N PHE A 7 25.56 62.43 -9.38
CA PHE A 7 25.80 61.15 -8.67
C PHE A 7 24.74 60.12 -9.14
N GLY A 8 25.17 59.18 -9.93
CA GLY A 8 24.33 58.10 -10.37
C GLY A 8 24.21 57.01 -9.28
N LEU A 9 23.02 56.85 -8.75
CA LEU A 9 22.68 55.82 -7.80
C LEU A 9 22.42 54.48 -8.56
N LEU A 10 23.36 53.52 -8.44
CA LEU A 10 23.22 52.19 -9.03
C LEU A 10 22.41 51.32 -8.06
N LEU A 11 21.12 51.09 -8.38
CA LEU A 11 20.27 50.20 -7.63
C LEU A 11 20.51 48.75 -8.14
N ALA A 12 21.30 47.96 -7.41
CA ALA A 12 21.46 46.54 -7.71
C ALA A 12 20.23 45.75 -7.20
N ALA A 13 19.37 45.39 -8.13
CA ALA A 13 18.25 44.49 -7.82
C ALA A 13 18.77 43.07 -7.66
N LEU A 14 18.76 42.57 -6.42
CA LEU A 14 19.07 41.18 -6.08
C LEU A 14 17.86 40.30 -6.46
N PHE A 15 17.91 39.67 -7.63
CA PHE A 15 16.94 38.66 -8.00
C PHE A 15 17.20 37.36 -7.19
N LEU A 16 16.43 37.16 -6.12
CA LEU A 16 16.34 35.86 -5.47
C LEU A 16 15.59 34.94 -6.43
N ALA A 17 16.32 34.10 -7.15
CA ALA A 17 15.73 33.00 -7.91
C ALA A 17 15.19 31.98 -6.95
N THR A 18 13.87 32.04 -6.68
CA THR A 18 13.16 30.95 -6.04
C THR A 18 13.04 29.82 -7.08
N SER A 19 13.90 28.82 -6.98
CA SER A 19 13.73 27.59 -7.74
C SER A 19 12.37 27.00 -7.36
N PRO A 20 11.52 26.62 -8.33
CA PRO A 20 10.32 25.88 -7.99
C PRO A 20 10.75 24.56 -7.34
N VAL A 21 10.34 24.35 -6.10
CA VAL A 21 10.36 23.02 -5.50
C VAL A 21 9.44 22.19 -6.39
N HIS A 22 10.03 21.34 -7.22
CA HIS A 22 9.28 20.27 -7.87
C HIS A 22 8.69 19.44 -6.73
N ALA A 23 7.39 19.52 -6.56
CA ALA A 23 6.68 18.50 -5.79
C ALA A 23 7.04 17.17 -6.47
N ALA A 24 7.85 16.35 -5.77
CA ALA A 24 8.13 15.00 -6.22
C ALA A 24 6.77 14.33 -6.41
N GLY A 25 6.43 14.01 -7.66
CA GLY A 25 5.21 13.30 -7.97
C GLY A 25 5.18 12.04 -7.10
N GLU A 26 4.02 11.73 -6.53
CA GLU A 26 3.85 10.56 -5.68
C GLU A 26 4.47 9.33 -6.39
N PRO A 27 5.42 8.61 -5.75
CA PRO A 27 6.13 7.52 -6.41
C PRO A 27 5.12 6.50 -6.96
N ASP A 28 5.25 6.18 -8.24
CA ASP A 28 4.24 5.41 -8.98
C ASP A 28 4.11 4.00 -8.41
N VAL A 29 2.87 3.55 -8.17
CA VAL A 29 2.57 2.15 -7.82
C VAL A 29 2.38 1.39 -9.12
N ARG A 30 3.32 0.54 -9.46
CA ARG A 30 3.26 -0.34 -10.63
C ARG A 30 2.39 -1.54 -10.32
N THR A 31 1.46 -1.87 -11.22
CA THR A 31 0.58 -3.04 -11.09
C THR A 31 0.73 -3.99 -12.25
N ALA A 32 0.44 -5.26 -12.02
CA ALA A 32 0.44 -6.31 -13.02
C ALA A 32 -0.51 -7.45 -12.62
N GLN A 33 -0.89 -8.27 -13.61
CA GLN A 33 -1.54 -9.55 -13.40
C GLN A 33 -0.50 -10.67 -13.52
N ILE A 34 -0.49 -11.61 -12.58
CA ILE A 34 0.34 -12.81 -12.64
C ILE A 34 -0.59 -14.01 -12.75
N THR A 35 -0.50 -14.75 -13.87
CA THR A 35 -1.30 -15.95 -14.08
C THR A 35 -0.47 -17.18 -13.73
N GLU A 36 -0.97 -18.00 -12.81
CA GLU A 36 -0.38 -19.28 -12.50
C GLU A 36 -0.96 -20.39 -13.39
N ALA A 37 -0.14 -21.39 -13.70
CA ALA A 37 -0.57 -22.52 -14.50
C ALA A 37 -1.75 -23.25 -13.83
N GLY A 38 -2.83 -23.46 -14.59
CA GLY A 38 -4.05 -24.12 -14.09
C GLY A 38 -5.06 -23.20 -13.42
N SER A 39 -4.77 -21.90 -13.25
CA SER A 39 -5.73 -20.91 -12.75
C SER A 39 -6.32 -20.08 -13.90
N ASN A 40 -7.64 -19.88 -13.86
CA ASN A 40 -8.33 -18.98 -14.78
C ASN A 40 -8.38 -17.53 -14.26
N ILE A 41 -8.09 -17.33 -12.97
CA ILE A 41 -8.04 -16.03 -12.32
C ILE A 41 -6.56 -15.69 -12.05
N SER A 42 -6.13 -14.49 -12.41
CA SER A 42 -4.79 -14.00 -12.15
C SER A 42 -4.69 -13.36 -10.77
N TRP A 43 -3.53 -13.48 -10.17
CA TRP A 43 -3.13 -12.66 -9.04
C TRP A 43 -3.03 -11.20 -9.43
N GLY A 44 -3.43 -10.32 -8.57
CA GLY A 44 -3.04 -8.92 -8.60
C GLY A 44 -1.68 -8.77 -7.94
N HIS A 45 -0.79 -8.05 -8.58
CA HIS A 45 0.54 -7.75 -8.11
C HIS A 45 0.75 -6.25 -8.14
N ALA A 46 1.31 -5.68 -7.08
CA ALA A 46 1.65 -4.28 -7.01
C ALA A 46 3.01 -4.09 -6.33
N ILE A 47 3.81 -3.18 -6.86
CA ILE A 47 5.09 -2.77 -6.28
C ILE A 47 5.11 -1.26 -6.16
N GLY A 48 5.56 -0.75 -5.02
CA GLY A 48 5.77 0.67 -4.78
C GLY A 48 6.77 0.92 -3.66
N VAL A 49 7.44 2.05 -3.71
CA VAL A 49 8.34 2.50 -2.63
C VAL A 49 7.58 3.42 -1.69
N ILE A 50 7.74 3.24 -0.42
CA ILE A 50 7.22 4.09 0.66
C ILE A 50 8.39 4.87 1.25
N ASP A 51 8.22 6.19 1.39
CA ASP A 51 9.25 7.12 1.87
C ASP A 51 9.39 7.08 3.40
N GLU A 52 9.33 5.84 3.95
CA GLU A 52 9.48 5.58 5.38
C GLU A 52 10.29 4.30 5.59
N PRO A 53 11.10 4.23 6.65
CA PRO A 53 11.82 3.02 7.02
C PRO A 53 10.86 1.88 7.42
N ILE A 54 11.33 0.63 7.29
CA ILE A 54 10.52 -0.56 7.53
C ILE A 54 9.94 -0.62 8.95
N GLU A 55 10.61 -0.03 9.91
CA GLU A 55 10.19 0.06 11.31
C GLU A 55 8.89 0.88 11.48
N GLN A 56 8.61 1.78 10.55
CA GLN A 56 7.36 2.55 10.52
C GLN A 56 6.29 1.88 9.65
N VAL A 57 6.69 1.21 8.57
CA VAL A 57 5.79 0.53 7.63
C VAL A 57 5.21 -0.75 8.22
N LEU A 58 6.05 -1.61 8.80
CA LEU A 58 5.64 -2.92 9.32
C LEU A 58 4.53 -2.83 10.37
N PRO A 59 4.58 -1.93 11.36
CA PRO A 59 3.50 -1.78 12.35
C PRO A 59 2.13 -1.51 11.73
N ILE A 60 2.06 -0.74 10.63
CA ILE A 60 0.81 -0.46 9.92
C ILE A 60 0.33 -1.70 9.14
N VAL A 61 1.24 -2.44 8.51
CA VAL A 61 0.91 -3.66 7.77
C VAL A 61 0.38 -4.76 8.70
N VAL A 62 0.83 -4.84 9.94
CA VAL A 62 0.36 -5.83 10.91
C VAL A 62 -0.76 -5.33 11.84
N ASP A 63 -1.22 -4.10 11.66
CA ASP A 63 -2.34 -3.52 12.42
C ASP A 63 -3.70 -4.01 11.89
N TYR A 64 -3.87 -5.32 11.88
CA TYR A 64 -5.03 -5.98 11.30
C TYR A 64 -6.36 -5.54 11.89
N ALA A 65 -6.38 -5.18 13.18
CA ALA A 65 -7.59 -4.73 13.85
C ALA A 65 -8.17 -3.44 13.24
N ASN A 66 -7.32 -2.60 12.70
CA ASN A 66 -7.64 -1.28 12.19
C ASN A 66 -7.77 -1.21 10.65
N TYR A 67 -7.66 -2.33 9.94
CA TYR A 67 -7.77 -2.35 8.47
C TYR A 67 -9.06 -1.69 7.96
N HIS A 68 -10.18 -1.84 8.66
CA HIS A 68 -11.45 -1.23 8.29
C HIS A 68 -11.44 0.32 8.37
N HIS A 69 -10.43 0.93 8.98
CA HIS A 69 -10.29 2.39 9.04
C HIS A 69 -9.49 2.99 7.88
N PHE A 70 -8.64 2.21 7.22
CA PHE A 70 -7.77 2.76 6.18
C PHE A 70 -7.65 1.90 4.91
N MET A 71 -7.89 0.60 4.98
CA MET A 71 -7.88 -0.24 3.79
C MET A 71 -9.16 -0.07 2.97
N PRO A 72 -9.07 0.07 1.64
CA PRO A 72 -10.23 0.31 0.79
C PRO A 72 -11.25 -0.82 0.88
N ASN A 73 -12.51 -0.43 1.02
CA ASN A 73 -13.67 -1.32 1.03
C ASN A 73 -13.74 -2.31 2.22
N PHE A 74 -12.82 -2.27 3.16
CA PHE A 74 -12.95 -3.04 4.39
C PHE A 74 -14.05 -2.43 5.26
N THR A 75 -15.07 -3.20 5.57
CA THR A 75 -16.18 -2.78 6.43
C THR A 75 -16.03 -3.29 7.86
N LYS A 76 -15.23 -4.34 8.04
CA LYS A 76 -14.93 -4.90 9.34
C LYS A 76 -13.58 -5.60 9.34
N SER A 77 -12.86 -5.46 10.44
CA SER A 77 -11.66 -6.23 10.72
C SER A 77 -11.54 -6.47 12.23
N LYS A 78 -11.33 -7.72 12.63
CA LYS A 78 -11.26 -8.12 14.04
C LYS A 78 -10.22 -9.23 14.22
N VAL A 79 -9.24 -9.01 15.07
CA VAL A 79 -8.32 -10.05 15.50
C VAL A 79 -9.07 -11.01 16.44
N LEU A 80 -9.16 -12.28 16.04
CA LEU A 80 -9.81 -13.34 16.79
C LEU A 80 -8.85 -14.02 17.76
N ALA A 81 -7.59 -14.20 17.32
CA ALA A 81 -6.50 -14.72 18.14
C ALA A 81 -5.17 -14.24 17.61
N GLN A 82 -4.20 -14.06 18.50
CA GLN A 82 -2.82 -13.70 18.14
C GLN A 82 -1.84 -14.40 19.05
N ARG A 83 -0.78 -14.98 18.46
CA ARG A 83 0.31 -15.61 19.19
C ARG A 83 1.64 -15.41 18.45
N GLY A 84 2.53 -14.62 19.02
CA GLY A 84 3.80 -14.25 18.39
C GLY A 84 3.56 -13.60 17.02
N ASN A 85 4.18 -14.12 15.99
CA ASN A 85 4.09 -13.65 14.61
C ASN A 85 2.89 -14.23 13.80
N ARG A 86 1.89 -14.80 14.47
CA ARG A 86 0.70 -15.38 13.85
C ARG A 86 -0.55 -14.75 14.39
N ALA A 87 -1.49 -14.45 13.49
CA ALA A 87 -2.81 -13.95 13.84
C ALA A 87 -3.90 -14.73 13.10
N MET A 88 -5.05 -14.83 13.73
CA MET A 88 -6.30 -15.20 13.09
C MET A 88 -7.21 -13.98 13.11
N VAL A 89 -7.63 -13.54 11.92
CA VAL A 89 -8.37 -12.29 11.74
C VAL A 89 -9.64 -12.53 10.94
N TYR A 90 -10.76 -12.01 11.43
CA TYR A 90 -12.01 -11.93 10.69
C TYR A 90 -12.06 -10.61 9.93
N MET A 91 -12.41 -10.65 8.65
CA MET A 91 -12.53 -9.46 7.80
C MET A 91 -13.78 -9.53 6.93
N GLU A 92 -14.39 -8.36 6.70
CA GLU A 92 -15.46 -8.14 5.72
C GLU A 92 -15.02 -7.06 4.74
N VAL A 93 -15.21 -7.33 3.44
CA VAL A 93 -14.88 -6.41 2.35
C VAL A 93 -16.10 -6.22 1.45
N SER A 94 -16.49 -4.98 1.25
CA SER A 94 -17.57 -4.62 0.34
C SER A 94 -17.07 -4.62 -1.11
N VAL A 95 -17.74 -5.31 -1.99
CA VAL A 95 -17.39 -5.41 -3.42
C VAL A 95 -18.58 -5.05 -4.31
N ALA A 96 -18.32 -4.83 -5.61
CA ALA A 96 -19.36 -4.45 -6.58
C ALA A 96 -20.21 -3.25 -6.12
N ALA A 97 -19.53 -2.16 -5.73
CA ALA A 97 -20.16 -0.93 -5.24
C ALA A 97 -21.15 -1.14 -4.07
N GLY A 98 -20.83 -2.07 -3.16
CA GLY A 98 -21.63 -2.34 -1.98
C GLY A 98 -22.71 -3.41 -2.15
N THR A 99 -22.82 -3.98 -3.35
CA THR A 99 -23.86 -5.00 -3.64
C THR A 99 -23.58 -6.32 -2.94
N PHE A 100 -22.29 -6.66 -2.76
CA PHE A 100 -21.87 -7.92 -2.13
C PHE A 100 -20.86 -7.65 -1.01
N THR A 101 -20.86 -8.51 -0.01
CA THR A 101 -19.85 -8.54 1.04
C THR A 101 -19.11 -9.88 0.98
N LEU A 102 -17.80 -9.80 0.75
CA LEU A 102 -16.92 -10.94 0.96
C LEU A 102 -16.49 -10.94 2.42
N TRP A 103 -16.55 -12.09 3.05
CA TRP A 103 -16.08 -12.26 4.43
C TRP A 103 -15.24 -13.51 4.56
N GLY A 104 -14.32 -13.47 5.51
CA GLY A 104 -13.52 -14.65 5.84
C GLY A 104 -12.80 -14.53 7.18
N GLN A 105 -12.39 -15.68 7.67
CA GLN A 105 -11.37 -15.83 8.70
C GLN A 105 -10.07 -16.18 8.02
N PHE A 106 -9.04 -15.41 8.32
CA PHE A 106 -7.74 -15.54 7.69
C PHE A 106 -6.68 -15.86 8.72
N LYS A 107 -5.79 -16.77 8.36
CA LYS A 107 -4.53 -16.97 9.07
C LYS A 107 -3.50 -16.04 8.44
N LEU A 108 -2.92 -15.18 9.27
CA LEU A 108 -1.79 -14.35 8.90
C LEU A 108 -0.55 -14.81 9.66
N SER A 109 0.60 -14.82 9.01
CA SER A 109 1.86 -15.18 9.64
C SER A 109 3.02 -14.48 8.97
N GLU A 110 3.97 -14.02 9.76
CA GLU A 110 5.26 -13.64 9.25
C GLU A 110 6.04 -14.91 8.86
N ALA A 111 6.43 -14.98 7.59
CA ALA A 111 7.23 -16.07 7.06
C ALA A 111 8.72 -15.83 7.32
N PRO A 112 9.55 -16.90 7.34
CA PRO A 112 10.98 -16.74 7.35
C PRO A 112 11.45 -15.89 6.15
N SER A 113 12.34 -14.95 6.41
CA SER A 113 12.88 -14.05 5.40
C SER A 113 14.37 -13.87 5.62
N GLU A 114 15.08 -13.43 4.58
CA GLU A 114 16.51 -13.17 4.65
C GLU A 114 16.78 -11.70 4.98
N GLY A 115 17.77 -11.49 5.84
CA GLY A 115 18.19 -10.15 6.24
C GLY A 115 17.07 -9.32 6.90
N GLU A 116 16.95 -8.08 6.52
CA GLU A 116 15.97 -7.13 7.08
C GLU A 116 14.61 -7.15 6.37
N THR A 117 14.48 -7.91 5.27
CA THR A 117 13.21 -8.13 4.58
C THR A 117 12.19 -8.79 5.51
N ARG A 118 10.93 -8.37 5.43
CA ARG A 118 9.80 -8.99 6.15
C ARG A 118 8.78 -9.50 5.15
N VAL A 119 8.28 -10.70 5.39
CA VAL A 119 7.25 -11.34 4.56
C VAL A 119 6.07 -11.72 5.43
N ILE A 120 4.89 -11.19 5.12
CA ILE A 120 3.65 -11.53 5.80
C ILE A 120 2.75 -12.24 4.79
N GLU A 121 2.31 -13.44 5.12
CA GLU A 121 1.38 -14.22 4.32
C GLU A 121 0.02 -14.28 4.97
N ALA A 122 -1.04 -14.20 4.16
CA ALA A 122 -2.41 -14.37 4.58
C ALA A 122 -3.08 -15.45 3.74
N ARG A 123 -3.82 -16.36 4.40
CA ARG A 123 -4.57 -17.46 3.77
C ARG A 123 -5.95 -17.58 4.37
N LEU A 124 -6.93 -17.89 3.52
CA LEU A 124 -8.29 -18.20 3.95
C LEU A 124 -8.31 -19.47 4.81
N LEU A 125 -9.04 -19.42 5.92
CA LEU A 125 -9.42 -20.58 6.73
C LEU A 125 -10.88 -20.93 6.50
N GLU A 126 -11.75 -19.93 6.50
CA GLU A 126 -13.19 -20.06 6.35
C GLU A 126 -13.76 -18.77 5.76
N GLY A 127 -14.77 -18.82 4.91
CA GLY A 127 -15.40 -17.63 4.35
C GLY A 127 -16.41 -17.96 3.25
N ASN A 128 -16.91 -16.91 2.60
CA ASN A 128 -17.85 -17.04 1.47
C ASN A 128 -17.16 -16.86 0.10
N MET A 129 -15.87 -17.13 0.04
CA MET A 129 -15.09 -17.16 -1.20
C MET A 129 -14.44 -18.53 -1.39
N GLU A 130 -14.18 -18.91 -2.64
CA GLU A 130 -13.56 -20.19 -2.98
C GLU A 130 -12.10 -20.24 -2.56
N ALA A 131 -11.37 -19.14 -2.80
CA ALA A 131 -9.97 -19.03 -2.43
C ALA A 131 -9.54 -17.60 -2.12
N PHE A 132 -8.56 -17.50 -1.24
CA PHE A 132 -7.86 -16.26 -0.93
C PHE A 132 -6.42 -16.55 -0.53
N SER A 133 -5.52 -15.77 -1.09
CA SER A 133 -4.13 -15.67 -0.63
C SER A 133 -3.62 -14.24 -0.81
N ALA A 134 -2.84 -13.76 0.14
CA ALA A 134 -2.13 -12.50 -0.01
C ALA A 134 -0.72 -12.60 0.58
N SER A 135 0.19 -11.82 0.05
CA SER A 135 1.56 -11.74 0.52
C SER A 135 2.06 -10.31 0.46
N TRP A 136 2.58 -9.83 1.56
CA TRP A 136 3.38 -8.62 1.68
C TRP A 136 4.84 -9.00 1.77
N ARG A 137 5.68 -8.38 0.94
CA ARG A 137 7.13 -8.40 1.09
C ARG A 137 7.58 -6.96 1.27
N LEU A 138 8.20 -6.67 2.39
CA LEU A 138 8.74 -5.36 2.74
C LEU A 138 10.25 -5.46 2.73
N THR A 139 10.91 -4.68 1.87
CA THR A 139 12.36 -4.70 1.70
C THR A 139 12.92 -3.30 1.94
N PRO A 140 13.82 -3.11 2.93
CA PRO A 140 14.51 -1.83 3.09
C PRO A 140 15.31 -1.50 1.83
N VAL A 141 15.21 -0.26 1.36
CA VAL A 141 15.96 0.28 0.22
C VAL A 141 16.61 1.61 0.61
N ASP A 142 17.52 2.13 -0.20
CA ASP A 142 18.22 3.38 0.05
C ASP A 142 18.87 3.46 1.45
N ASN A 143 19.62 2.42 1.80
CA ASN A 143 20.27 2.26 3.13
C ASN A 143 19.25 2.25 4.29
N GLY A 144 18.05 1.75 4.06
CA GLY A 144 16.99 1.63 5.07
C GLY A 144 16.12 2.88 5.23
N ALA A 145 16.38 3.94 4.48
CA ALA A 145 15.58 5.18 4.54
C ALA A 145 14.16 5.00 3.99
N HIS A 146 13.98 4.07 3.05
CA HIS A 146 12.70 3.79 2.39
C HIS A 146 12.40 2.30 2.43
N THR A 147 11.15 1.96 2.14
CA THR A 147 10.69 0.56 2.08
C THR A 147 10.07 0.27 0.73
N GLU A 148 10.63 -0.67 -0.03
CA GLU A 148 9.93 -1.25 -1.17
C GLU A 148 8.89 -2.24 -0.65
N VAL A 149 7.65 -2.07 -1.13
CA VAL A 149 6.52 -2.95 -0.83
C VAL A 149 6.15 -3.71 -2.11
N ASP A 150 6.30 -5.02 -2.08
CA ASP A 150 5.80 -5.95 -3.10
C ASP A 150 4.59 -6.68 -2.50
N PHE A 151 3.41 -6.40 -3.04
CA PHE A 151 2.15 -6.96 -2.57
C PHE A 151 1.47 -7.80 -3.65
N LYS A 152 1.08 -9.02 -3.28
CA LYS A 152 0.34 -9.96 -4.13
C LYS A 152 -0.99 -10.32 -3.48
N LEU A 153 -2.03 -10.39 -4.31
CA LEU A 153 -3.39 -10.71 -3.87
C LEU A 153 -4.06 -11.65 -4.86
N TYR A 154 -4.61 -12.72 -4.36
CA TYR A 154 -5.49 -13.64 -5.09
C TYR A 154 -6.80 -13.77 -4.35
N VAL A 155 -7.91 -13.49 -5.04
CA VAL A 155 -9.27 -13.70 -4.54
C VAL A 155 -10.07 -14.39 -5.64
N ASP A 156 -10.65 -15.53 -5.29
CA ASP A 156 -11.72 -16.17 -6.06
C ASP A 156 -13.03 -16.09 -5.24
N PRO A 157 -13.95 -15.17 -5.60
CA PRO A 157 -15.16 -14.96 -4.81
C PRO A 157 -16.26 -15.99 -5.08
N ASN A 158 -16.02 -16.98 -5.95
CA ASN A 158 -17.02 -17.98 -6.35
C ASN A 158 -18.33 -17.35 -6.86
N MET A 159 -18.19 -16.38 -7.76
CA MET A 159 -19.33 -15.66 -8.32
C MET A 159 -19.47 -15.96 -9.83
N PRO A 160 -20.69 -15.96 -10.39
CA PRO A 160 -20.94 -16.28 -11.80
C PRO A 160 -20.58 -15.11 -12.73
N LEU A 161 -19.33 -14.65 -12.67
CA LEU A 161 -18.77 -13.61 -13.51
C LEU A 161 -17.54 -14.16 -14.25
N PRO A 162 -17.16 -13.57 -15.39
CA PRO A 162 -15.94 -13.97 -16.10
C PRO A 162 -14.69 -13.80 -15.24
N SER A 163 -13.78 -14.77 -15.27
CA SER A 163 -12.52 -14.75 -14.52
C SER A 163 -11.66 -13.51 -14.79
N SER A 164 -11.74 -12.93 -15.97
CA SER A 164 -11.06 -11.68 -16.33
C SER A 164 -11.55 -10.47 -15.51
N VAL A 165 -12.77 -10.49 -14.98
CA VAL A 165 -13.28 -9.46 -14.08
C VAL A 165 -12.53 -9.56 -12.75
N PHE A 166 -12.44 -10.77 -12.19
CA PHE A 166 -11.73 -10.99 -10.92
C PHE A 166 -10.23 -10.71 -11.04
N SER A 167 -9.60 -11.11 -12.16
CA SER A 167 -8.19 -10.81 -12.42
C SER A 167 -7.90 -9.30 -12.39
N ARG A 168 -8.75 -8.49 -13.01
CA ARG A 168 -8.63 -7.02 -12.98
C ARG A 168 -8.89 -6.43 -11.61
N GLU A 169 -9.87 -6.96 -10.89
CA GLU A 169 -10.17 -6.49 -9.53
C GLU A 169 -9.04 -6.86 -8.55
N ASN A 170 -8.42 -8.04 -8.69
CA ASN A 170 -7.24 -8.42 -7.91
C ASN A 170 -6.08 -7.44 -8.15
N GLU A 171 -5.79 -7.11 -9.42
CA GLU A 171 -4.75 -6.14 -9.77
C GLU A 171 -5.05 -4.75 -9.20
N ARG A 172 -6.27 -4.27 -9.38
CA ARG A 172 -6.71 -2.97 -8.88
C ARG A 172 -6.64 -2.90 -7.36
N ALA A 173 -7.11 -3.95 -6.68
CA ALA A 173 -7.08 -4.05 -5.23
C ALA A 173 -5.63 -4.05 -4.70
N ALA A 174 -4.72 -4.77 -5.36
CA ALA A 174 -3.31 -4.76 -4.98
C ALA A 174 -2.70 -3.35 -5.04
N GLY A 175 -2.92 -2.61 -6.13
CA GLY A 175 -2.45 -1.22 -6.24
C GLY A 175 -3.06 -0.29 -5.19
N ASN A 176 -4.37 -0.40 -4.97
CA ASN A 176 -5.07 0.42 -3.97
C ASN A 176 -4.59 0.14 -2.54
N THR A 177 -4.19 -1.09 -2.25
CA THR A 177 -3.66 -1.49 -0.95
C THR A 177 -2.36 -0.74 -0.61
N ILE A 178 -1.41 -0.63 -1.56
CA ILE A 178 -0.17 0.15 -1.35
C ILE A 178 -0.48 1.65 -1.20
N ARG A 179 -1.39 2.20 -2.00
CA ARG A 179 -1.80 3.61 -1.88
C ARG A 179 -2.43 3.92 -0.52
N ALA A 180 -3.29 3.01 -0.03
CA ALA A 180 -3.89 3.14 1.30
C ALA A 180 -2.86 3.10 2.43
N LEU A 181 -1.84 2.23 2.30
CA LEU A 181 -0.74 2.16 3.25
C LEU A 181 0.04 3.50 3.30
N ARG A 182 0.37 4.09 2.15
CA ARG A 182 0.99 5.42 2.07
C ARG A 182 0.15 6.49 2.75
N SER A 183 -1.13 6.55 2.40
CA SER A 183 -2.05 7.54 2.99
C SER A 183 -2.16 7.38 4.50
N ARG A 184 -2.12 6.15 5.01
CA ARG A 184 -2.16 5.89 6.45
C ARG A 184 -0.90 6.35 7.16
N LEU A 185 0.27 6.11 6.57
CA LEU A 185 1.56 6.58 7.11
C LEU A 185 1.64 8.09 7.14
N ALA A 186 1.26 8.78 6.06
CA ALA A 186 1.21 10.24 6.01
C ALA A 186 0.28 10.81 7.10
N TYR A 187 -0.91 10.23 7.27
CA TYR A 187 -1.84 10.63 8.32
C TYR A 187 -1.24 10.45 9.72
N THR A 188 -0.52 9.35 9.96
CA THR A 188 0.09 9.08 11.27
C THR A 188 1.22 10.07 11.56
N ALA A 189 2.04 10.43 10.57
CA ALA A 189 3.12 11.39 10.71
C ALA A 189 2.61 12.81 11.04
N GLU A 190 1.45 13.22 10.52
CA GLU A 190 0.83 14.52 10.80
C GLU A 190 0.19 14.62 12.18
N HIS A 191 -0.11 13.47 12.84
CA HIS A 191 -0.87 13.42 14.10
C HIS A 191 -0.09 12.81 15.27
N SER A 192 1.23 12.59 15.11
CA SER A 192 2.17 12.13 16.16
C SER A 192 2.99 13.28 16.69
#